data_18a4f4906944179882dccb4e7e80715f
#
_entry.id   18a4f4906944179882dccb4e7e80715f
#
_cell.length_a   1.000
_cell.length_b   1.000
_cell.length_c   1.000
_cell.angle_alpha   90.00
_cell.angle_beta   90.00
_cell.angle_gamma   90.00
#
_symmetry.space_group_name_H-M   'P 1'
#
loop_
_entity.id
_entity.type
_entity.pdbx_description
1 polymer ?
#
loop_
_entity_poly.entity_id
_entity_poly.type
_entity_poly.pdbx_seq_one_letter_code
_entity_poly.pdbx_strand_id
1 'polypeptide(L)'
;DALIAALEQRYPASKPKKLINHASQIWPFAHEMQKGDWIVLPLKTQRAIQIGELTGDYTFEPAGPSPFFHWRAVKWIGEAVPRSHFGKDLLNTFGAFMTICRVQKNDAEARLKAMRKNGWQPESVAQVLAPTAPTAEADEAADLDLEERARDGIARLILSRFKGNDLTRLVEGILRAQGYTTWRSPA
;
A
#
# COMPACT_ATOMS: atom_id res chain seq x y z
N ASP A 1 -21.50 -11.32 -9.42
CA ASP A 1 -22.84 -11.14 -8.80
C ASP A 1 -23.04 -12.00 -7.54
N ALA A 2 -22.70 -13.30 -7.53
CA ALA A 2 -22.86 -14.16 -6.36
C ALA A 2 -22.05 -13.68 -5.12
N LEU A 3 -20.84 -13.21 -5.32
CA LEU A 3 -20.01 -12.69 -4.23
C LEU A 3 -20.61 -11.41 -3.61
N ILE A 4 -21.15 -10.51 -4.43
CA ILE A 4 -21.80 -9.30 -3.93
C ILE A 4 -23.04 -9.66 -3.11
N ALA A 5 -23.88 -10.58 -3.59
CA ALA A 5 -25.05 -11.05 -2.86
C ALA A 5 -24.68 -11.69 -1.49
N ALA A 6 -23.61 -12.48 -1.45
CA ALA A 6 -23.08 -13.03 -0.19
C ALA A 6 -22.58 -11.93 0.78
N LEU A 7 -21.93 -10.90 0.25
CA LEU A 7 -21.48 -9.75 1.05
C LEU A 7 -22.66 -8.92 1.56
N GLU A 8 -23.72 -8.74 0.77
CA GLU A 8 -24.96 -8.06 1.21
C GLU A 8 -25.63 -8.80 2.36
N GLN A 9 -25.74 -10.13 2.29
CA GLN A 9 -26.25 -10.93 3.38
C GLN A 9 -25.41 -10.82 4.65
N ARG A 10 -24.08 -10.79 4.49
CA ARG A 10 -23.16 -10.74 5.65
C ARG A 10 -23.06 -9.36 6.27
N TYR A 11 -23.23 -8.29 5.46
CA TYR A 11 -23.09 -6.90 5.86
C TYR A 11 -24.28 -6.04 5.40
N PRO A 12 -25.51 -6.31 5.89
CA PRO A 12 -26.74 -5.68 5.39
C PRO A 12 -26.80 -4.17 5.59
N ALA A 13 -26.06 -3.64 6.57
CA ALA A 13 -25.97 -2.21 6.84
C ALA A 13 -24.91 -1.47 6.00
N SER A 14 -24.16 -2.18 5.17
CA SER A 14 -23.11 -1.56 4.35
C SER A 14 -23.67 -0.92 3.08
N LYS A 15 -23.09 0.21 2.68
CA LYS A 15 -23.44 0.87 1.41
C LYS A 15 -23.03 -0.03 0.22
N PRO A 16 -23.81 -0.09 -0.88
CA PRO A 16 -23.51 -0.92 -2.05
C PRO A 16 -22.10 -0.69 -2.63
N LYS A 17 -21.65 0.56 -2.74
CA LYS A 17 -20.29 0.91 -3.19
C LYS A 17 -19.19 0.26 -2.33
N LYS A 18 -19.40 0.15 -1.02
CA LYS A 18 -18.43 -0.51 -0.12
C LYS A 18 -18.35 -2.00 -0.39
N LEU A 19 -19.48 -2.66 -0.65
CA LEU A 19 -19.52 -4.09 -0.96
C LEU A 19 -18.88 -4.40 -2.32
N ILE A 20 -19.11 -3.55 -3.33
CA ILE A 20 -18.44 -3.63 -4.63
C ILE A 20 -16.91 -3.50 -4.46
N ASN A 21 -16.47 -2.52 -3.66
CA ASN A 21 -15.04 -2.36 -3.36
C ASN A 21 -14.44 -3.59 -2.66
N HIS A 22 -15.16 -4.19 -1.71
CA HIS A 22 -14.70 -5.45 -1.09
C HIS A 22 -14.64 -6.59 -2.10
N ALA A 23 -15.67 -6.74 -2.94
CA ALA A 23 -15.71 -7.78 -3.97
C ALA A 23 -14.57 -7.63 -4.97
N SER A 24 -14.25 -6.40 -5.39
CA SER A 24 -13.15 -6.10 -6.32
C SER A 24 -11.75 -6.44 -5.78
N GLN A 25 -11.60 -6.64 -4.49
CA GLN A 25 -10.36 -7.08 -3.84
C GLN A 25 -10.36 -8.59 -3.56
N ILE A 26 -11.50 -9.12 -3.10
CA ILE A 26 -11.63 -10.55 -2.76
C ILE A 26 -11.57 -11.41 -4.03
N TRP A 27 -12.28 -11.01 -5.08
CA TRP A 27 -12.37 -11.78 -6.31
C TRP A 27 -11.01 -12.01 -6.99
N PRO A 28 -10.20 -10.97 -7.25
CA PRO A 28 -8.87 -11.17 -7.82
C PRO A 28 -7.97 -12.03 -6.94
N PHE A 29 -8.03 -11.85 -5.63
CA PHE A 29 -7.23 -12.66 -4.71
C PHE A 29 -7.57 -14.14 -4.80
N ALA A 30 -8.86 -14.49 -4.91
CA ALA A 30 -9.28 -15.89 -4.93
C ALA A 30 -9.20 -16.53 -6.33
N HIS A 31 -9.45 -15.76 -7.42
CA HIS A 31 -9.73 -16.32 -8.73
C HIS A 31 -8.83 -15.84 -9.86
N GLU A 32 -8.24 -14.63 -9.79
CA GLU A 32 -7.51 -14.06 -10.93
C GLU A 32 -5.99 -14.17 -10.79
N MET A 33 -5.47 -14.03 -9.58
CA MET A 33 -4.03 -14.18 -9.33
C MET A 33 -3.55 -15.57 -9.69
N GLN A 34 -2.41 -15.67 -10.35
CA GLN A 34 -1.83 -16.92 -10.84
C GLN A 34 -0.41 -17.13 -10.31
N LYS A 35 0.05 -18.39 -10.34
CA LYS A 35 1.47 -18.72 -10.11
C LYS A 35 2.35 -17.96 -11.08
N GLY A 36 3.43 -17.37 -10.60
CA GLY A 36 4.32 -16.53 -11.38
C GLY A 36 3.98 -15.04 -11.34
N ASP A 37 2.78 -14.65 -10.87
CA ASP A 37 2.48 -13.24 -10.66
C ASP A 37 3.38 -12.63 -9.60
N TRP A 38 3.84 -11.42 -9.84
CA TRP A 38 4.64 -10.69 -8.88
C TRP A 38 3.77 -9.95 -7.89
N ILE A 39 4.20 -10.00 -6.63
CA ILE A 39 3.57 -9.32 -5.51
C ILE A 39 4.46 -8.17 -5.06
N VAL A 40 3.86 -7.00 -4.90
CA VAL A 40 4.49 -5.81 -4.34
C VAL A 40 3.82 -5.50 -3.02
N LEU A 41 4.58 -5.54 -1.93
CA LEU A 41 4.11 -5.29 -0.58
C LEU A 41 4.84 -4.09 0.03
N PRO A 42 4.22 -2.89 0.05
CA PRO A 42 4.76 -1.76 0.80
C PRO A 42 4.76 -2.06 2.31
N LEU A 43 5.93 -2.01 2.93
CA LEU A 43 6.07 -2.27 4.36
C LEU A 43 5.66 -1.02 5.17
N LYS A 44 4.87 -1.22 6.23
CA LYS A 44 4.43 -0.14 7.13
C LYS A 44 5.49 0.19 8.19
N THR A 45 6.24 -0.79 8.62
CA THR A 45 7.26 -0.67 9.68
C THR A 45 8.62 -0.21 9.18
N GLN A 46 8.85 -0.27 7.86
CA GLN A 46 10.09 0.11 7.21
C GLN A 46 9.79 0.93 5.96
N ARG A 47 10.66 1.87 5.62
CA ARG A 47 10.55 2.62 4.35
C ARG A 47 11.07 1.79 3.18
N ALA A 48 10.48 0.61 2.99
CA ALA A 48 10.88 -0.35 1.99
C ALA A 48 9.66 -1.03 1.35
N ILE A 49 9.90 -1.70 0.24
CA ILE A 49 8.92 -2.50 -0.50
C ILE A 49 9.47 -3.91 -0.61
N GLN A 50 8.70 -4.88 -0.13
CA GLN A 50 9.00 -6.29 -0.31
C GLN A 50 8.41 -6.79 -1.61
N ILE A 51 9.18 -7.52 -2.39
CA ILE A 51 8.76 -8.07 -3.67
C ILE A 51 8.78 -9.59 -3.58
N GLY A 52 7.76 -10.22 -4.12
CA GLY A 52 7.61 -11.68 -4.13
C GLY A 52 6.99 -12.17 -5.43
N GLU A 53 6.93 -13.48 -5.56
CA GLU A 53 6.31 -14.20 -6.67
C GLU A 53 5.35 -15.25 -6.10
N LEU A 54 4.14 -15.33 -6.62
CA LEU A 54 3.17 -16.35 -6.23
C LEU A 54 3.66 -17.72 -6.67
N THR A 55 3.73 -18.65 -5.74
CA THR A 55 4.16 -20.04 -5.99
C THR A 55 3.03 -21.05 -5.86
N GLY A 56 1.87 -20.62 -5.35
CA GLY A 56 0.71 -21.48 -5.11
C GLY A 56 -0.60 -20.84 -5.53
N ASP A 57 -1.60 -21.70 -5.65
CA ASP A 57 -2.98 -21.29 -5.87
C ASP A 57 -3.60 -20.73 -4.58
N TYR A 58 -4.80 -20.19 -4.69
CA TYR A 58 -5.56 -19.79 -3.51
C TYR A 58 -5.92 -21.02 -2.66
N THR A 59 -5.77 -20.88 -1.35
CA THR A 59 -6.13 -21.92 -0.38
C THR A 59 -7.01 -21.30 0.72
N PHE A 60 -8.10 -21.98 1.03
CA PHE A 60 -8.91 -21.70 2.21
C PHE A 60 -8.60 -22.73 3.29
N GLU A 61 -8.12 -22.28 4.45
CA GLU A 61 -7.76 -23.13 5.59
C GLU A 61 -8.64 -22.77 6.79
N PRO A 62 -9.77 -23.47 6.97
CA PRO A 62 -10.70 -23.17 8.06
C PRO A 62 -10.14 -23.44 9.47
N ALA A 63 -9.13 -24.30 9.58
CA ALA A 63 -8.40 -24.57 10.82
C ALA A 63 -7.21 -23.61 11.03
N GLY A 64 -6.99 -22.67 10.13
CA GLY A 64 -5.91 -21.69 10.22
C GLY A 64 -6.07 -20.72 11.40
N PRO A 65 -5.00 -20.01 11.79
CA PRO A 65 -5.06 -19.05 12.88
C PRO A 65 -5.97 -17.87 12.51
N SER A 66 -6.97 -17.59 13.37
CA SER A 66 -7.86 -16.43 13.16
C SER A 66 -7.07 -15.10 13.20
N PRO A 67 -7.32 -14.15 12.27
CA PRO A 67 -8.32 -14.16 11.20
C PRO A 67 -7.79 -14.65 9.84
N PHE A 68 -6.66 -15.34 9.81
CA PHE A 68 -5.90 -15.68 8.60
C PHE A 68 -6.35 -17.06 8.07
N PHE A 69 -7.47 -17.09 7.35
CA PHE A 69 -8.02 -18.31 6.77
C PHE A 69 -7.78 -18.44 5.26
N HIS A 70 -7.37 -17.35 4.62
CA HIS A 70 -7.22 -17.25 3.18
C HIS A 70 -5.75 -17.02 2.82
N TRP A 71 -5.19 -17.93 2.05
CA TRP A 71 -3.75 -17.97 1.79
C TRP A 71 -3.42 -18.02 0.31
N ARG A 72 -2.28 -17.46 -0.01
CA ARG A 72 -1.52 -17.74 -1.22
C ARG A 72 -0.05 -17.85 -0.88
N ALA A 73 0.60 -18.91 -1.37
CA ALA A 73 2.02 -19.09 -1.16
C ALA A 73 2.83 -18.06 -1.98
N VAL A 74 3.76 -17.39 -1.33
CA VAL A 74 4.65 -16.39 -1.94
C VAL A 74 6.10 -16.74 -1.66
N LYS A 75 6.92 -16.71 -2.69
CA LYS A 75 8.38 -16.73 -2.57
C LYS A 75 8.90 -15.30 -2.64
N TRP A 76 9.43 -14.80 -1.52
CA TRP A 76 10.01 -13.46 -1.48
C TRP A 76 11.31 -13.39 -2.29
N ILE A 77 11.50 -12.31 -3.03
CA ILE A 77 12.63 -12.09 -3.93
C ILE A 77 13.64 -11.17 -3.23
N GLY A 78 14.62 -11.79 -2.57
CA GLY A 78 15.64 -11.05 -1.83
C GLY A 78 15.12 -10.29 -0.62
N GLU A 79 15.87 -9.28 -0.20
CA GLU A 79 15.52 -8.37 0.88
C GLU A 79 14.55 -7.28 0.40
N ALA A 80 13.90 -6.61 1.36
CA ALA A 80 13.03 -5.48 1.04
C ALA A 80 13.84 -4.32 0.44
N VAL A 81 13.39 -3.81 -0.69
CA VAL A 81 14.06 -2.73 -1.44
C VAL A 81 13.68 -1.37 -0.86
N PRO A 82 14.63 -0.49 -0.55
CA PRO A 82 14.33 0.85 -0.06
C PRO A 82 13.42 1.63 -1.00
N ARG A 83 12.43 2.36 -0.46
CA ARG A 83 11.52 3.18 -1.28
C ARG A 83 12.26 4.22 -2.15
N SER A 84 13.41 4.69 -1.70
CA SER A 84 14.24 5.65 -2.44
C SER A 84 14.79 5.12 -3.78
N HIS A 85 14.74 3.79 -4.00
CA HIS A 85 15.20 3.17 -5.24
C HIS A 85 14.14 3.21 -6.35
N PHE A 86 12.88 3.46 -6.02
CA PHE A 86 11.78 3.50 -6.96
C PHE A 86 11.44 4.93 -7.38
N GLY A 87 11.08 5.12 -8.63
CA GLY A 87 10.53 6.36 -9.12
C GLY A 87 9.26 6.75 -8.35
N LYS A 88 9.02 8.06 -8.22
CA LYS A 88 7.88 8.61 -7.46
C LYS A 88 6.54 8.14 -8.00
N ASP A 89 6.43 7.94 -9.31
CA ASP A 89 5.28 7.41 -10.02
C ASP A 89 4.96 5.96 -9.63
N LEU A 90 6.00 5.09 -9.53
CA LEU A 90 5.83 3.73 -9.02
C LEU A 90 5.42 3.72 -7.56
N LEU A 91 6.04 4.56 -6.73
CA LEU A 91 5.67 4.67 -5.30
C LEU A 91 4.21 5.09 -5.13
N ASN A 92 3.72 6.02 -5.95
CA ASN A 92 2.33 6.41 -5.96
C ASN A 92 1.41 5.25 -6.37
N THR A 93 1.81 4.47 -7.37
CA THR A 93 1.06 3.29 -7.82
C THR A 93 1.00 2.20 -6.76
N PHE A 94 2.11 1.96 -6.04
CA PHE A 94 2.18 0.96 -4.96
C PHE A 94 1.50 1.42 -3.68
N GLY A 95 1.29 2.73 -3.51
CA GLY A 95 0.55 3.33 -2.40
C GLY A 95 -0.96 3.34 -2.61
N ALA A 96 -1.51 2.52 -3.50
CA ALA A 96 -2.96 2.41 -3.69
C ALA A 96 -3.69 2.12 -2.38
N PHE A 97 -4.83 2.78 -2.20
CA PHE A 97 -5.64 2.66 -0.97
C PHE A 97 -6.22 1.26 -0.75
N MET A 98 -6.34 0.47 -1.81
CA MET A 98 -6.88 -0.89 -1.77
C MET A 98 -5.86 -1.86 -1.18
N THR A 99 -6.32 -2.79 -0.34
CA THR A 99 -5.46 -3.84 0.23
C THR A 99 -4.92 -4.76 -0.85
N ILE A 100 -5.74 -5.07 -1.85
CA ILE A 100 -5.37 -5.90 -3.00
C ILE A 100 -5.82 -5.19 -4.27
N CYS A 101 -4.89 -4.90 -5.17
CA CYS A 101 -5.19 -4.34 -6.47
C CYS A 101 -4.19 -4.83 -7.52
N ARG A 102 -4.63 -4.87 -8.77
CA ARG A 102 -3.75 -5.16 -9.89
C ARG A 102 -3.01 -3.89 -10.31
N VAL A 103 -1.69 -3.95 -10.35
CA VAL A 103 -0.85 -2.84 -10.81
C VAL A 103 -0.72 -2.92 -12.33
N GLN A 104 -1.26 -1.93 -13.04
CA GLN A 104 -1.24 -1.86 -14.51
C GLN A 104 -0.59 -0.58 -15.04
N LYS A 105 -0.27 0.38 -14.16
CA LYS A 105 0.26 1.70 -14.54
C LYS A 105 1.79 1.74 -14.48
N ASN A 106 2.36 2.70 -15.23
CA ASN A 106 3.78 3.07 -15.16
C ASN A 106 4.74 1.94 -15.53
N ASP A 107 4.32 1.01 -16.39
CA ASP A 107 5.12 -0.16 -16.80
C ASP A 107 5.77 -0.89 -15.61
N ALA A 108 5.04 -0.94 -14.48
CA ALA A 108 5.56 -1.37 -13.19
C ALA A 108 6.23 -2.74 -13.27
N GLU A 109 5.61 -3.71 -13.95
CA GLU A 109 6.16 -5.06 -14.09
C GLU A 109 7.50 -5.07 -14.84
N ALA A 110 7.57 -4.39 -15.99
CA ALA A 110 8.78 -4.31 -16.79
C ALA A 110 9.90 -3.61 -16.02
N ARG A 111 9.58 -2.52 -15.31
CA ARG A 111 10.53 -1.76 -14.49
C ARG A 111 11.05 -2.59 -13.31
N LEU A 112 10.18 -3.28 -12.60
CA LEU A 112 10.59 -4.17 -11.50
C LEU A 112 11.50 -5.31 -12.00
N LYS A 113 11.19 -5.90 -13.15
CA LYS A 113 12.04 -6.91 -13.79
C LYS A 113 13.42 -6.35 -14.17
N ALA A 114 13.47 -5.12 -14.69
CA ALA A 114 14.71 -4.42 -14.99
C ALA A 114 15.51 -4.10 -13.71
N MET A 115 14.87 -3.57 -12.68
CA MET A 115 15.50 -3.31 -11.39
C MET A 115 16.08 -4.59 -10.77
N ARG A 116 15.37 -5.70 -10.84
CA ARG A 116 15.88 -7.00 -10.37
C ARG A 116 17.15 -7.42 -11.10
N LYS A 117 17.17 -7.26 -12.44
CA LYS A 117 18.38 -7.57 -13.26
C LYS A 117 19.58 -6.70 -12.87
N ASN A 118 19.32 -5.46 -12.45
CA ASN A 118 20.34 -4.50 -12.01
C ASN A 118 20.62 -4.56 -10.49
N GLY A 119 20.26 -5.65 -9.81
CA GLY A 119 20.53 -5.81 -8.37
C GLY A 119 19.78 -4.80 -7.51
N TRP A 120 18.57 -4.38 -7.90
CA TRP A 120 17.72 -3.43 -7.20
C TRP A 120 18.35 -2.03 -7.01
N GLN A 121 19.25 -1.63 -7.91
CA GLN A 121 19.80 -0.27 -7.90
C GLN A 121 18.71 0.77 -8.14
N PRO A 122 18.87 2.00 -7.60
CA PRO A 122 17.90 3.07 -7.82
C PRO A 122 17.65 3.31 -9.32
N GLU A 123 16.40 3.58 -9.67
CA GLU A 123 16.05 3.98 -11.03
C GLU A 123 16.74 5.29 -11.41
N SER A 124 17.27 5.35 -12.63
CA SER A 124 17.87 6.60 -13.13
C SER A 124 16.80 7.67 -13.38
N VAL A 125 17.13 8.93 -13.13
CA VAL A 125 16.23 10.09 -13.31
C VAL A 125 15.65 10.16 -14.74
N ALA A 126 16.34 9.62 -15.73
CA ALA A 126 15.89 9.59 -17.12
C ALA A 126 14.68 8.65 -17.36
N GLN A 127 14.48 7.61 -16.52
CA GLN A 127 13.34 6.69 -16.61
C GLN A 127 12.07 7.24 -15.93
N VAL A 128 12.21 8.24 -15.06
CA VAL A 128 11.10 8.83 -14.29
C VAL A 128 10.36 9.91 -15.08
N LEU A 129 10.91 10.39 -16.19
CA LEU A 129 10.38 11.54 -16.96
C LEU A 129 9.54 11.15 -18.19
N ALA A 130 9.22 9.88 -18.41
CA ALA A 130 8.33 9.49 -19.49
C ALA A 130 6.88 9.88 -19.14
N PRO A 131 6.19 10.68 -20.02
CA PRO A 131 4.83 11.13 -19.74
C PRO A 131 3.85 9.96 -19.87
N THR A 132 3.16 9.62 -18.79
CA THR A 132 2.02 8.70 -18.79
C THR A 132 0.72 9.46 -19.02
N ALA A 133 -0.04 9.08 -20.04
CA ALA A 133 -1.34 9.66 -20.35
C ALA A 133 -2.38 9.36 -19.25
N PRO A 134 -3.29 10.30 -18.91
CA PRO A 134 -4.32 10.08 -17.91
C PRO A 134 -5.45 9.21 -18.47
N THR A 135 -5.88 8.20 -17.73
CA THR A 135 -7.07 7.39 -18.03
C THR A 135 -8.19 7.67 -17.02
N ALA A 136 -9.43 7.73 -17.53
CA ALA A 136 -10.64 8.27 -16.89
C ALA A 136 -11.20 7.48 -15.68
N GLU A 137 -10.60 6.37 -15.26
CA GLU A 137 -11.03 5.62 -14.06
C GLU A 137 -10.36 6.12 -12.75
N ALA A 138 -9.69 7.27 -12.84
CA ALA A 138 -8.85 7.82 -11.77
C ALA A 138 -9.61 8.69 -10.75
N ASP A 139 -10.83 9.16 -11.04
CA ASP A 139 -11.44 10.24 -10.25
C ASP A 139 -12.01 9.82 -8.88
N GLU A 140 -12.54 8.61 -8.72
CA GLU A 140 -13.06 8.18 -7.40
C GLU A 140 -11.96 7.63 -6.45
N ALA A 141 -10.88 7.08 -7.01
CA ALA A 141 -9.69 6.72 -6.24
C ALA A 141 -8.84 7.95 -5.89
N ALA A 142 -8.97 9.04 -6.64
CA ALA A 142 -8.21 10.26 -6.50
C ALA A 142 -8.56 11.06 -5.21
N ASP A 143 -9.83 11.07 -4.80
CA ASP A 143 -10.24 11.79 -3.59
C ASP A 143 -9.72 11.15 -2.29
N LEU A 144 -9.69 9.81 -2.24
CA LEU A 144 -9.14 9.08 -1.09
C LEU A 144 -7.61 9.13 -1.06
N ASP A 145 -6.97 9.14 -2.23
CA ASP A 145 -5.53 9.31 -2.39
C ASP A 145 -5.08 10.73 -2.00
N LEU A 146 -5.92 11.75 -2.20
CA LEU A 146 -5.63 13.14 -1.82
C LEU A 146 -5.53 13.31 -0.30
N GLU A 147 -6.39 12.67 0.47
CA GLU A 147 -6.33 12.73 1.95
C GLU A 147 -5.07 12.05 2.49
N GLU A 148 -4.71 10.88 1.97
CA GLU A 148 -3.49 10.16 2.38
C GLU A 148 -2.23 10.92 1.95
N ARG A 149 -2.21 11.47 0.74
CA ARG A 149 -1.10 12.34 0.25
C ARG A 149 -0.99 13.62 1.06
N ALA A 150 -2.11 14.22 1.45
CA ALA A 150 -2.11 15.38 2.32
C ALA A 150 -1.57 15.02 3.71
N ARG A 151 -2.00 13.91 4.30
CA ARG A 151 -1.47 13.39 5.55
C ARG A 151 0.04 13.14 5.50
N ASP A 152 0.50 12.44 4.48
CA ASP A 152 1.92 12.16 4.27
C ASP A 152 2.72 13.42 4.01
N GLY A 153 2.16 14.38 3.29
CA GLY A 153 2.75 15.69 3.06
C GLY A 153 2.90 16.49 4.34
N ILE A 154 1.85 16.54 5.15
CA ILE A 154 1.84 17.20 6.46
C ILE A 154 2.81 16.52 7.41
N ALA A 155 2.80 15.20 7.51
CA ALA A 155 3.72 14.44 8.36
C ALA A 155 5.19 14.70 7.97
N ARG A 156 5.51 14.69 6.67
CA ARG A 156 6.85 15.05 6.18
C ARG A 156 7.24 16.47 6.50
N LEU A 157 6.32 17.42 6.34
CA LEU A 157 6.57 18.83 6.68
C LEU A 157 6.85 18.99 8.18
N ILE A 158 6.04 18.35 9.03
CA ILE A 158 6.23 18.35 10.47
C ILE A 158 7.61 17.77 10.83
N LEU A 159 7.93 16.57 10.35
CA LEU A 159 9.20 15.91 10.63
C LEU A 159 10.42 16.65 10.06
N SER A 160 10.26 17.42 8.98
CA SER A 160 11.34 18.23 8.44
C SER A 160 11.60 19.50 9.25
N ARG A 161 10.54 20.11 9.81
CA ARG A 161 10.63 21.36 10.59
C ARG A 161 10.89 21.14 12.06
N PHE A 162 10.33 20.10 12.64
CA PHE A 162 10.44 19.79 14.06
C PHE A 162 11.33 18.58 14.26
N LYS A 163 12.53 18.76 14.74
CA LYS A 163 13.52 17.69 14.99
C LYS A 163 13.87 17.63 16.48
N GLY A 164 14.12 16.42 16.98
CA GLY A 164 14.53 16.22 18.36
C GLY A 164 13.54 16.86 19.37
N ASN A 165 14.04 17.73 20.22
CA ASN A 165 13.26 18.37 21.28
C ASN A 165 12.09 19.22 20.77
N ASP A 166 12.17 19.77 19.57
CA ASP A 166 11.08 20.58 19.01
C ASP A 166 9.90 19.70 18.59
N LEU A 167 10.16 18.49 18.11
CA LEU A 167 9.09 17.51 17.83
C LEU A 167 8.41 17.09 19.15
N THR A 168 9.19 16.86 20.19
CA THR A 168 8.66 16.55 21.53
C THR A 168 7.78 17.68 22.07
N ARG A 169 8.19 18.94 21.88
CA ARG A 169 7.38 20.12 22.28
C ARG A 169 6.07 20.22 21.50
N LEU A 170 6.13 19.93 20.19
CA LEU A 170 4.92 19.93 19.34
C LEU A 170 3.93 18.85 19.83
N VAL A 171 4.39 17.63 20.03
CA VAL A 171 3.56 16.51 20.53
C VAL A 171 2.99 16.82 21.90
N GLU A 172 3.79 17.38 22.81
CA GLU A 172 3.34 17.82 24.14
C GLU A 172 2.23 18.88 24.02
N GLY A 173 2.41 19.87 23.14
CA GLY A 173 1.39 20.91 22.90
C GLY A 173 0.08 20.34 22.38
N ILE A 174 0.12 19.40 21.47
CA ILE A 174 -1.05 18.70 20.94
C ILE A 174 -1.78 17.92 22.05
N LEU A 175 -1.05 17.14 22.82
CA LEU A 175 -1.62 16.34 23.91
C LEU A 175 -2.25 17.24 24.98
N ARG A 176 -1.61 18.35 25.36
CA ARG A 176 -2.18 19.32 26.29
C ARG A 176 -3.46 19.97 25.76
N ALA A 177 -3.49 20.32 24.49
CA ALA A 177 -4.69 20.86 23.84
C ALA A 177 -5.85 19.86 23.82
N GLN A 178 -5.56 18.55 23.86
CA GLN A 178 -6.54 17.47 23.99
C GLN A 178 -6.90 17.14 25.46
N GLY A 179 -6.37 17.89 26.44
CA GLY A 179 -6.69 17.71 27.85
C GLY A 179 -5.80 16.72 28.59
N TYR A 180 -4.73 16.22 27.98
CA TYR A 180 -3.79 15.32 28.65
C TYR A 180 -2.79 16.08 29.50
N THR A 181 -2.43 15.53 30.66
CA THR A 181 -1.30 15.99 31.48
C THR A 181 -0.03 15.34 30.93
N THR A 182 0.98 16.16 30.64
CA THR A 182 2.25 15.68 30.04
C THR A 182 3.41 15.97 30.95
N TRP A 183 4.39 15.07 30.97
CA TRP A 183 5.63 15.19 31.72
C TRP A 183 6.81 15.02 30.77
N ARG A 184 7.84 15.81 30.94
CA ARG A 184 9.12 15.61 30.22
C ARG A 184 10.08 14.87 31.11
N SER A 185 10.75 13.85 30.56
CA SER A 185 11.94 13.29 31.20
C SER A 185 13.03 14.37 31.19
N PRO A 186 13.69 14.63 32.32
CA PRO A 186 14.87 15.46 32.29
C PRO A 186 15.93 14.82 31.39
N ALA A 187 16.64 15.64 30.59
CA ALA A 187 17.69 15.21 29.68
C ALA A 187 18.93 14.77 30.49
#